data_8b63c51dafd8c420cc521d4b8e7bbb41
#
_entry.id   8b63c51dafd8c420cc521d4b8e7bbb41
#
_cell.length_a   1.000
_cell.length_b   1.000
_cell.length_c   1.000
_cell.angle_alpha   90.00
_cell.angle_beta   90.00
_cell.angle_gamma   90.00
#
_symmetry.space_group_name_H-M   'P 1'
#
loop_
_entity.id
_entity.type
_entity.pdbx_description
1 polymer ?
#
loop_
_entity_poly.entity_id
_entity_poly.type
_entity_poly.pdbx_seq_one_letter_code
_entity_poly.pdbx_strand_id
1 'polypeptide(L)'
;METRSADKLGPFVVLTFIYFIVGFLTTVNGQCQGPLKVAFLADAGALKNTFVTLISFFFFLGYLICSPFGGRWINRVGYKRTLLRSLGFMIAGLAMFWASSWFTVTFPAAVVGIGAAHVPGGYFIFLTGSFLMGTAAALSQVVINPYISAYELPGTQSVQRMNIVCAINSFGTMIAPFFVTTLIFGGRAIEEVEVRQLMAPFLILAVFVVITTLTTMRMYIPDLSNTRAAEGERLERSIWSFRHFTLGVVAIFFYVGAEVAVGSNINLHALEMGGNGEALSFFGRKRLMIGELDLGIPAMLATIYWGGMMVGRMISSTMNRISPRIQLTTVTLAAIVLMAVAVGSNNLWLIALLGFFQSVMWSCIFTLSVQGLEKYTAKASGIFMMGVFGGAVFPVLQGIAADLFGTWRWTWLIVIFCELVILFYALIGSRVRNSKESPGKRRPEI
;
A
#
# COMPACT_ATOMS: atom_id res chain seq x y z
N MET A 1 -4.15 -22.04 32.51
CA MET A 1 -4.91 -21.25 31.51
C MET A 1 -4.05 -20.17 30.84
N GLU A 2 -2.98 -19.70 31.45
CA GLU A 2 -2.07 -18.67 30.90
C GLU A 2 -1.16 -19.14 29.76
N THR A 3 -0.73 -20.39 29.73
CA THR A 3 0.13 -20.95 28.68
C THR A 3 -0.52 -20.98 27.27
N ARG A 4 -1.86 -21.06 27.19
CA ARG A 4 -2.59 -21.02 25.90
C ARG A 4 -2.70 -19.63 25.26
N SER A 5 -2.50 -18.55 26.01
CA SER A 5 -2.56 -17.16 25.49
C SER A 5 -1.26 -16.75 24.83
N ALA A 6 -0.12 -17.14 25.40
CA ALA A 6 1.21 -16.84 24.85
C ALA A 6 1.44 -17.55 23.50
N ASP A 7 0.96 -18.79 23.33
CA ASP A 7 1.04 -19.55 22.08
C ASP A 7 0.28 -18.88 20.92
N LYS A 8 -0.78 -18.11 21.20
CA LYS A 8 -1.57 -17.40 20.19
C LYS A 8 -0.93 -16.09 19.73
N LEU A 9 -0.06 -15.47 20.53
CA LEU A 9 0.53 -14.18 20.19
C LEU A 9 1.66 -14.31 19.15
N GLY A 10 2.40 -15.42 19.15
CA GLY A 10 3.54 -15.65 18.26
C GLY A 10 3.23 -15.45 16.78
N PRO A 11 2.23 -16.16 16.20
CA PRO A 11 1.86 -15.98 14.79
C PRO A 11 1.43 -14.54 14.47
N PHE A 12 0.70 -13.88 15.37
CA PHE A 12 0.26 -12.49 15.18
C PHE A 12 1.47 -11.54 15.09
N VAL A 13 2.43 -11.66 15.99
CA VAL A 13 3.64 -10.82 16.02
C VAL A 13 4.46 -11.00 14.75
N VAL A 14 4.68 -12.25 14.31
CA VAL A 14 5.46 -12.52 13.10
C VAL A 14 4.81 -11.96 11.84
N LEU A 15 3.50 -12.17 11.69
CA LEU A 15 2.76 -11.64 10.56
C LEU A 15 2.75 -10.10 10.56
N THR A 16 2.64 -9.50 11.75
CA THR A 16 2.76 -8.05 11.93
C THR A 16 4.14 -7.54 11.52
N PHE A 17 5.21 -8.26 11.90
CA PHE A 17 6.58 -7.91 11.51
C PHE A 17 6.80 -8.05 10.00
N ILE A 18 6.29 -9.12 9.38
CA ILE A 18 6.35 -9.26 7.91
C ILE A 18 5.57 -8.12 7.23
N TYR A 19 4.45 -7.70 7.80
CA TYR A 19 3.68 -6.58 7.25
C TYR A 19 4.42 -5.24 7.38
N PHE A 20 5.19 -5.05 8.46
CA PHE A 20 6.15 -3.94 8.58
C PHE A 20 7.17 -3.96 7.43
N ILE A 21 7.79 -5.12 7.15
CA ILE A 21 8.74 -5.28 6.05
C ILE A 21 8.09 -4.93 4.71
N VAL A 22 6.85 -5.35 4.48
CA VAL A 22 6.10 -5.02 3.25
C VAL A 22 5.97 -3.50 3.10
N GLY A 23 5.53 -2.78 4.13
CA GLY A 23 5.40 -1.31 4.09
C GLY A 23 6.74 -0.62 3.86
N PHE A 24 7.76 -1.04 4.60
CA PHE A 24 9.11 -0.53 4.48
C PHE A 24 9.66 -0.68 3.05
N LEU A 25 9.65 -1.90 2.50
CA LEU A 25 10.20 -2.17 1.17
C LEU A 25 9.37 -1.57 0.03
N THR A 26 8.05 -1.46 0.20
CA THR A 26 7.19 -0.73 -0.75
C THR A 26 7.62 0.72 -0.87
N THR A 27 7.89 1.37 0.26
CA THR A 27 8.33 2.76 0.28
C THR A 27 9.77 2.90 -0.21
N VAL A 28 10.68 1.98 0.12
CA VAL A 28 12.04 1.95 -0.45
C VAL A 28 11.98 1.90 -1.98
N ASN A 29 11.14 1.03 -2.56
CA ASN A 29 10.96 0.97 -4.01
C ASN A 29 10.50 2.32 -4.60
N GLY A 30 9.55 2.99 -3.96
CA GLY A 30 9.07 4.32 -4.38
C GLY A 30 10.13 5.41 -4.25
N GLN A 31 10.86 5.43 -3.14
CA GLN A 31 11.91 6.43 -2.86
C GLN A 31 13.13 6.30 -3.79
N CYS A 32 13.39 5.11 -4.32
CA CYS A 32 14.45 4.89 -5.31
C CYS A 32 14.16 5.58 -6.66
N GLN A 33 12.95 6.05 -6.94
CA GLN A 33 12.61 6.71 -8.21
C GLN A 33 13.46 7.96 -8.47
N GLY A 34 13.66 8.82 -7.47
CA GLY A 34 14.47 10.02 -7.60
C GLY A 34 15.91 9.72 -8.04
N PRO A 35 16.67 8.94 -7.27
CA PRO A 35 18.02 8.54 -7.63
C PRO A 35 18.13 7.78 -8.94
N LEU A 36 17.20 6.86 -9.21
CA LEU A 36 17.20 6.12 -10.47
C LEU A 36 16.94 7.03 -11.68
N LYS A 37 16.15 8.10 -11.49
CA LYS A 37 15.98 9.15 -12.52
C LYS A 37 17.30 9.81 -12.87
N VAL A 38 18.14 10.07 -11.89
CA VAL A 38 19.45 10.71 -12.10
C VAL A 38 20.46 9.69 -12.64
N ALA A 39 20.58 8.53 -11.97
CA ALA A 39 21.62 7.56 -12.23
C ALA A 39 21.41 6.71 -13.51
N PHE A 40 20.16 6.37 -13.85
CA PHE A 40 19.84 5.51 -15.00
C PHE A 40 19.24 6.25 -16.19
N LEU A 41 18.55 7.37 -15.95
CA LEU A 41 17.72 8.02 -16.96
C LEU A 41 18.26 9.40 -17.33
N ALA A 42 19.54 9.66 -17.08
CA ALA A 42 20.17 10.94 -17.45
C ALA A 42 19.96 11.24 -18.93
N ASP A 43 20.16 10.25 -19.81
CA ASP A 43 20.10 10.37 -21.27
C ASP A 43 18.73 9.97 -21.87
N ALA A 44 17.70 9.83 -21.03
CA ALA A 44 16.36 9.46 -21.50
C ALA A 44 15.58 10.66 -22.12
N GLY A 45 16.14 11.85 -22.15
CA GLY A 45 15.57 13.05 -22.79
C GLY A 45 14.17 13.39 -22.27
N ALA A 46 13.23 13.68 -23.17
CA ALA A 46 11.84 14.05 -22.84
C ALA A 46 11.05 12.92 -22.16
N LEU A 47 11.46 11.66 -22.30
CA LEU A 47 10.78 10.49 -21.72
C LEU A 47 11.25 10.14 -20.29
N LYS A 48 12.15 10.94 -19.73
CA LYS A 48 12.75 10.71 -18.40
C LYS A 48 11.68 10.56 -17.29
N ASN A 49 10.65 11.39 -17.28
CA ASN A 49 9.56 11.33 -16.30
C ASN A 49 8.67 10.10 -16.53
N THR A 50 8.37 9.77 -17.78
CA THR A 50 7.61 8.57 -18.13
C THR A 50 8.31 7.31 -17.65
N PHE A 51 9.60 7.16 -17.93
CA PHE A 51 10.36 5.99 -17.46
C PHE A 51 10.40 5.90 -15.93
N VAL A 52 10.55 7.02 -15.22
CA VAL A 52 10.53 7.00 -13.74
C VAL A 52 9.21 6.47 -13.19
N THR A 53 8.09 6.87 -13.78
CA THR A 53 6.77 6.42 -13.32
C THR A 53 6.51 4.93 -13.60
N LEU A 54 7.18 4.33 -14.60
CA LEU A 54 7.08 2.90 -14.87
C LEU A 54 7.54 2.04 -13.68
N ILE A 55 8.41 2.53 -12.80
CA ILE A 55 8.84 1.82 -11.58
C ILE A 55 7.63 1.53 -10.69
N SER A 56 6.82 2.53 -10.38
CA SER A 56 5.58 2.33 -9.63
C SER A 56 4.54 1.53 -10.41
N PHE A 57 4.41 1.77 -11.71
CA PHE A 57 3.49 1.02 -12.54
C PHE A 57 3.78 -0.48 -12.50
N PHE A 58 5.01 -0.90 -12.71
CA PHE A 58 5.41 -2.32 -12.66
C PHE A 58 5.22 -2.92 -11.26
N PHE A 59 5.46 -2.14 -10.20
CA PHE A 59 5.17 -2.56 -8.83
C PHE A 59 3.67 -2.87 -8.64
N PHE A 60 2.78 -1.95 -8.99
CA PHE A 60 1.33 -2.16 -8.86
C PHE A 60 0.78 -3.18 -9.86
N LEU A 61 1.45 -3.39 -10.99
CA LEU A 61 1.13 -4.46 -11.94
C LEU A 61 1.28 -5.84 -11.30
N GLY A 62 2.25 -6.01 -10.40
CA GLY A 62 2.39 -7.22 -9.57
C GLY A 62 1.16 -7.50 -8.72
N TYR A 63 0.52 -6.46 -8.15
CA TYR A 63 -0.74 -6.62 -7.43
C TYR A 63 -1.88 -7.06 -8.36
N LEU A 64 -2.01 -6.42 -9.51
CA LEU A 64 -3.10 -6.73 -10.45
C LEU A 64 -3.02 -8.16 -10.97
N ILE A 65 -1.83 -8.59 -11.40
CA ILE A 65 -1.65 -9.88 -12.06
C ILE A 65 -1.50 -11.03 -11.06
N CYS A 66 -0.71 -10.85 -10.00
CA CYS A 66 -0.26 -11.98 -9.19
C CYS A 66 -1.12 -12.24 -7.95
N SER A 67 -1.87 -11.27 -7.43
CA SER A 67 -2.67 -11.48 -6.21
C SER A 67 -3.76 -12.56 -6.33
N PRO A 68 -4.45 -12.78 -7.46
CA PRO A 68 -5.41 -13.88 -7.57
C PRO A 68 -4.77 -15.27 -7.43
N PHE A 69 -3.50 -15.41 -7.80
CA PHE A 69 -2.75 -16.67 -7.61
C PHE A 69 -2.50 -16.94 -6.13
N GLY A 70 -2.30 -15.89 -5.31
CA GLY A 70 -2.13 -16.02 -3.87
C GLY A 70 -3.32 -16.70 -3.20
N GLY A 71 -4.55 -16.28 -3.53
CA GLY A 71 -5.77 -16.92 -3.02
C GLY A 71 -5.89 -18.39 -3.45
N ARG A 72 -5.50 -18.73 -4.70
CA ARG A 72 -5.44 -20.12 -5.15
C ARG A 72 -4.38 -20.95 -4.42
N TRP A 73 -3.23 -20.35 -4.14
CA TRP A 73 -2.16 -21.02 -3.40
C TRP A 73 -2.54 -21.25 -1.93
N ILE A 74 -3.23 -20.30 -1.27
CA ILE A 74 -3.74 -20.51 0.08
C ILE A 74 -4.65 -21.75 0.12
N ASN A 75 -5.55 -21.90 -0.86
CA ASN A 75 -6.44 -23.07 -0.94
C ASN A 75 -5.68 -24.39 -1.17
N ARG A 76 -4.58 -24.38 -1.96
CA ARG A 76 -3.81 -25.58 -2.28
C ARG A 76 -2.79 -25.98 -1.22
N VAL A 77 -2.06 -25.01 -0.71
CA VAL A 77 -0.87 -25.29 0.14
C VAL A 77 -0.92 -24.63 1.52
N GLY A 78 -1.98 -23.89 1.83
CA GLY A 78 -2.21 -23.20 3.11
C GLY A 78 -1.49 -21.85 3.22
N TYR A 79 -1.77 -21.16 4.32
CA TYR A 79 -1.29 -19.80 4.59
C TYR A 79 0.24 -19.72 4.69
N LYS A 80 0.86 -20.57 5.53
CA LYS A 80 2.31 -20.54 5.78
C LYS A 80 3.13 -20.73 4.52
N ARG A 81 2.81 -21.74 3.70
CA ARG A 81 3.56 -22.03 2.46
C ARG A 81 3.40 -20.91 1.43
N THR A 82 2.21 -20.31 1.35
CA THR A 82 1.98 -19.15 0.47
C THR A 82 2.77 -17.93 0.93
N LEU A 83 2.85 -17.69 2.23
CA LEU A 83 3.68 -16.62 2.80
C LEU A 83 5.17 -16.82 2.50
N LEU A 84 5.68 -18.03 2.66
CA LEU A 84 7.08 -18.33 2.33
C LEU A 84 7.39 -18.10 0.84
N ARG A 85 6.45 -18.41 -0.06
CA ARG A 85 6.58 -18.09 -1.49
C ARG A 85 6.63 -16.58 -1.72
N SER A 86 5.80 -15.79 -1.02
CA SER A 86 5.84 -14.32 -1.14
C SER A 86 7.18 -13.74 -0.69
N LEU A 87 7.76 -14.24 0.40
CA LEU A 87 9.10 -13.87 0.84
C LEU A 87 10.17 -14.27 -0.19
N GLY A 88 10.01 -15.41 -0.85
CA GLY A 88 10.88 -15.82 -1.97
C GLY A 88 10.85 -14.83 -3.14
N PHE A 89 9.67 -14.34 -3.53
CA PHE A 89 9.55 -13.28 -4.54
C PHE A 89 10.20 -11.96 -4.07
N MET A 90 10.11 -11.65 -2.78
CA MET A 90 10.75 -10.47 -2.21
C MET A 90 12.28 -10.53 -2.30
N ILE A 91 12.87 -11.68 -1.94
CA ILE A 91 14.31 -11.94 -2.11
C ILE A 91 14.71 -11.83 -3.57
N ALA A 92 13.94 -12.43 -4.49
CA ALA A 92 14.21 -12.35 -5.93
C ALA A 92 14.13 -10.91 -6.45
N GLY A 93 13.16 -10.10 -6.00
CA GLY A 93 13.04 -8.69 -6.36
C GLY A 93 14.25 -7.87 -5.90
N LEU A 94 14.69 -8.05 -4.65
CA LEU A 94 15.89 -7.39 -4.12
C LEU A 94 17.17 -7.84 -4.84
N ALA A 95 17.28 -9.12 -5.20
CA ALA A 95 18.37 -9.63 -6.01
C ALA A 95 18.39 -8.99 -7.42
N MET A 96 17.20 -8.77 -8.02
CA MET A 96 17.11 -8.05 -9.30
C MET A 96 17.51 -6.59 -9.18
N PHE A 97 17.20 -5.89 -8.07
CA PHE A 97 17.69 -4.54 -7.84
C PHE A 97 19.22 -4.50 -7.73
N TRP A 98 19.80 -5.43 -7.02
CA TRP A 98 21.26 -5.60 -6.96
C TRP A 98 21.84 -5.90 -8.35
N ALA A 99 21.26 -6.87 -9.07
CA ALA A 99 21.70 -7.27 -10.40
C ALA A 99 21.58 -6.13 -11.42
N SER A 100 20.52 -5.31 -11.33
CA SER A 100 20.34 -4.09 -12.14
C SER A 100 21.55 -3.14 -12.01
N SER A 101 21.93 -2.84 -10.76
CA SER A 101 23.05 -1.96 -10.46
C SER A 101 24.37 -2.57 -10.93
N TRP A 102 24.59 -3.86 -10.63
CA TRP A 102 25.76 -4.58 -11.07
C TRP A 102 25.89 -4.62 -12.60
N PHE A 103 24.80 -4.92 -13.31
CA PHE A 103 24.78 -4.96 -14.77
C PHE A 103 25.11 -3.62 -15.40
N THR A 104 24.54 -2.53 -14.89
CA THR A 104 24.79 -1.18 -15.39
C THR A 104 26.26 -0.75 -15.21
N VAL A 105 26.86 -1.11 -14.07
CA VAL A 105 28.26 -0.80 -13.80
C VAL A 105 29.21 -1.64 -14.66
N THR A 106 28.85 -2.93 -14.86
CA THR A 106 29.73 -3.88 -15.58
C THR A 106 29.62 -3.73 -17.11
N PHE A 107 28.42 -3.40 -17.61
CA PHE A 107 28.14 -3.28 -19.06
C PHE A 107 27.58 -1.90 -19.41
N PRO A 108 28.35 -0.81 -19.25
CA PRO A 108 27.85 0.54 -19.48
C PRO A 108 27.44 0.80 -20.94
N ALA A 109 27.99 0.03 -21.90
CA ALA A 109 27.62 0.11 -23.31
C ALA A 109 26.29 -0.59 -23.65
N ALA A 110 25.68 -1.37 -22.70
CA ALA A 110 24.42 -2.04 -22.93
C ALA A 110 23.24 -1.07 -22.77
N VAL A 111 23.01 -0.25 -23.77
CA VAL A 111 21.98 0.79 -23.81
C VAL A 111 20.91 0.41 -24.84
N VAL A 112 19.65 0.56 -24.47
CA VAL A 112 18.49 0.33 -25.36
C VAL A 112 17.99 1.68 -25.87
N GLY A 113 17.98 1.86 -27.18
CA GLY A 113 17.42 3.04 -27.84
C GLY A 113 15.90 2.88 -27.98
N ILE A 114 15.14 3.85 -27.45
CA ILE A 114 13.69 3.93 -27.59
C ILE A 114 13.35 5.31 -28.16
N GLY A 115 13.22 5.40 -29.47
CA GLY A 115 13.14 6.67 -30.17
C GLY A 115 14.42 7.49 -29.97
N ALA A 116 14.32 8.70 -29.44
CA ALA A 116 15.45 9.55 -29.10
C ALA A 116 16.04 9.28 -27.69
N ALA A 117 15.42 8.41 -26.88
CA ALA A 117 15.88 8.11 -25.54
C ALA A 117 16.88 6.96 -25.53
N HIS A 118 17.93 7.10 -24.74
CA HIS A 118 18.95 6.07 -24.48
C HIS A 118 18.86 5.62 -23.04
N VAL A 119 18.47 4.34 -22.83
CA VAL A 119 18.17 3.81 -21.50
C VAL A 119 19.09 2.62 -21.21
N PRO A 120 19.87 2.61 -20.10
CA PRO A 120 20.71 1.49 -19.73
C PRO A 120 19.90 0.20 -19.55
N GLY A 121 20.46 -0.93 -20.03
CA GLY A 121 19.81 -2.24 -19.92
C GLY A 121 19.46 -2.65 -18.50
N GLY A 122 20.28 -2.22 -17.51
CA GLY A 122 20.02 -2.44 -16.09
C GLY A 122 18.70 -1.84 -15.60
N TYR A 123 18.20 -0.77 -16.20
CA TYR A 123 16.90 -0.21 -15.86
C TYR A 123 15.76 -1.22 -16.07
N PHE A 124 15.77 -2.01 -17.13
CA PHE A 124 14.74 -3.03 -17.39
C PHE A 124 14.83 -4.19 -16.39
N ILE A 125 16.05 -4.51 -15.93
CA ILE A 125 16.25 -5.46 -14.81
C ILE A 125 15.63 -4.88 -13.54
N PHE A 126 15.78 -3.58 -13.28
CA PHE A 126 15.15 -2.90 -12.15
C PHE A 126 13.62 -2.95 -12.22
N LEU A 127 13.02 -2.71 -13.38
CA LEU A 127 11.57 -2.82 -13.59
C LEU A 127 11.06 -4.24 -13.27
N THR A 128 11.83 -5.28 -13.69
CA THR A 128 11.52 -6.67 -13.34
C THR A 128 11.58 -6.88 -11.82
N GLY A 129 12.59 -6.31 -11.17
CA GLY A 129 12.68 -6.29 -9.71
C GLY A 129 11.48 -5.61 -9.04
N SER A 130 11.05 -4.46 -9.54
CA SER A 130 9.85 -3.75 -9.04
C SER A 130 8.58 -4.58 -9.18
N PHE A 131 8.40 -5.26 -10.31
CA PHE A 131 7.27 -6.19 -10.51
C PHE A 131 7.31 -7.35 -9.51
N LEU A 132 8.48 -7.96 -9.27
CA LEU A 132 8.64 -9.03 -8.28
C LEU A 132 8.39 -8.53 -6.86
N MET A 133 8.84 -7.32 -6.52
CA MET A 133 8.56 -6.69 -5.22
C MET A 133 7.08 -6.42 -5.03
N GLY A 134 6.39 -5.88 -6.05
CA GLY A 134 4.94 -5.70 -6.04
C GLY A 134 4.19 -7.03 -5.90
N THR A 135 4.64 -8.07 -6.59
CA THR A 135 4.12 -9.43 -6.46
C THR A 135 4.30 -9.96 -5.04
N ALA A 136 5.48 -9.78 -4.45
CA ALA A 136 5.78 -10.20 -3.07
C ALA A 136 4.88 -9.47 -2.06
N ALA A 137 4.75 -8.16 -2.20
CA ALA A 137 3.90 -7.35 -1.34
C ALA A 137 2.43 -7.76 -1.46
N ALA A 138 1.93 -7.96 -2.68
CA ALA A 138 0.56 -8.43 -2.94
C ALA A 138 0.29 -9.79 -2.30
N LEU A 139 1.15 -10.79 -2.55
CA LEU A 139 1.00 -12.15 -2.01
C LEU A 139 1.11 -12.18 -0.49
N SER A 140 2.00 -11.38 0.12
CA SER A 140 2.08 -11.24 1.57
C SER A 140 0.77 -10.71 2.15
N GLN A 141 0.18 -9.69 1.54
CA GLN A 141 -1.08 -9.09 2.00
C GLN A 141 -2.28 -10.01 1.75
N VAL A 142 -2.29 -10.79 0.65
CA VAL A 142 -3.30 -11.83 0.40
C VAL A 142 -3.32 -12.86 1.53
N VAL A 143 -2.16 -13.15 2.14
CA VAL A 143 -2.03 -14.08 3.28
C VAL A 143 -2.38 -13.36 4.59
N ILE A 144 -1.73 -12.23 4.87
CA ILE A 144 -1.76 -11.58 6.19
C ILE A 144 -3.14 -10.99 6.50
N ASN A 145 -3.77 -10.29 5.54
CA ASN A 145 -5.04 -9.63 5.78
C ASN A 145 -6.16 -10.58 6.23
N PRO A 146 -6.48 -11.67 5.50
CA PRO A 146 -7.51 -12.61 5.94
C PRO A 146 -7.09 -13.36 7.20
N TYR A 147 -5.80 -13.67 7.35
CA TYR A 147 -5.30 -14.34 8.54
C TYR A 147 -5.53 -13.49 9.78
N ILE A 148 -5.08 -12.25 9.80
CA ILE A 148 -5.26 -11.31 10.93
C ILE A 148 -6.74 -11.03 11.19
N SER A 149 -7.54 -10.91 10.13
CA SER A 149 -8.98 -10.70 10.25
C SER A 149 -9.70 -11.87 10.94
N ALA A 150 -9.35 -13.10 10.59
CA ALA A 150 -9.99 -14.32 11.09
C ALA A 150 -9.35 -14.87 12.38
N TYR A 151 -8.09 -14.52 12.65
CA TYR A 151 -7.35 -15.03 13.80
C TYR A 151 -7.88 -14.46 15.12
N GLU A 152 -8.50 -15.28 15.95
CA GLU A 152 -9.15 -14.86 17.18
C GLU A 152 -8.13 -14.59 18.30
N LEU A 153 -7.99 -13.31 18.65
CA LEU A 153 -7.33 -12.87 19.87
C LEU A 153 -8.39 -12.41 20.89
N PRO A 154 -8.36 -12.91 22.14
CA PRO A 154 -9.33 -12.55 23.16
C PRO A 154 -9.44 -11.02 23.35
N GLY A 155 -10.67 -10.51 23.43
CA GLY A 155 -10.95 -9.10 23.67
C GLY A 155 -10.71 -8.16 22.49
N THR A 156 -10.44 -8.70 21.29
CA THR A 156 -10.19 -7.86 20.09
C THR A 156 -11.19 -8.13 18.95
N GLN A 157 -11.55 -7.07 18.23
CA GLN A 157 -12.29 -7.19 16.98
C GLN A 157 -11.35 -7.31 15.77
N SER A 158 -11.86 -7.86 14.65
CA SER A 158 -11.11 -8.00 13.40
C SER A 158 -10.52 -6.67 12.92
N VAL A 159 -11.31 -5.59 12.89
CA VAL A 159 -10.85 -4.26 12.45
C VAL A 159 -9.76 -3.70 13.37
N GLN A 160 -9.85 -3.96 14.66
CA GLN A 160 -8.83 -3.54 15.64
C GLN A 160 -7.49 -4.22 15.38
N ARG A 161 -7.50 -5.55 15.18
CA ARG A 161 -6.29 -6.32 14.83
C ARG A 161 -5.67 -5.82 13.51
N MET A 162 -6.51 -5.58 12.50
CA MET A 162 -6.08 -5.01 11.22
C MET A 162 -5.45 -3.63 11.41
N ASN A 163 -6.03 -2.76 12.24
CA ASN A 163 -5.48 -1.42 12.48
C ASN A 163 -4.13 -1.47 13.20
N ILE A 164 -3.93 -2.39 14.17
CA ILE A 164 -2.62 -2.59 14.81
C ILE A 164 -1.57 -2.99 13.77
N VAL A 165 -1.87 -3.98 12.95
CA VAL A 165 -0.95 -4.47 11.91
C VAL A 165 -0.66 -3.39 10.88
N CYS A 166 -1.67 -2.64 10.45
CA CYS A 166 -1.53 -1.52 9.53
C CYS A 166 -0.76 -0.33 10.14
N ALA A 167 -0.89 -0.07 11.45
CA ALA A 167 -0.09 0.96 12.14
C ALA A 167 1.40 0.62 12.13
N ILE A 168 1.74 -0.64 12.40
CA ILE A 168 3.13 -1.13 12.33
C ILE A 168 3.66 -1.10 10.88
N ASN A 169 2.84 -1.42 9.89
CA ASN A 169 3.18 -1.25 8.47
C ASN A 169 3.48 0.23 8.16
N SER A 170 2.64 1.16 8.64
CA SER A 170 2.86 2.61 8.45
C SER A 170 4.12 3.11 9.12
N PHE A 171 4.51 2.54 10.27
CA PHE A 171 5.79 2.83 10.89
C PHE A 171 6.95 2.43 9.96
N GLY A 172 6.88 1.26 9.32
CA GLY A 172 7.84 0.84 8.30
C GLY A 172 7.91 1.82 7.13
N THR A 173 6.75 2.24 6.62
CA THR A 173 6.64 3.24 5.55
C THR A 173 7.29 4.57 5.95
N MET A 174 7.07 5.02 7.19
CA MET A 174 7.58 6.29 7.71
C MET A 174 9.10 6.31 7.87
N ILE A 175 9.72 5.22 8.29
CA ILE A 175 11.18 5.14 8.47
C ILE A 175 11.96 4.86 7.18
N ALA A 176 11.31 4.35 6.15
CA ALA A 176 11.97 3.98 4.90
C ALA A 176 12.68 5.15 4.19
N PRO A 177 12.14 6.38 4.09
CA PRO A 177 12.86 7.51 3.52
C PRO A 177 14.18 7.83 4.24
N PHE A 178 14.20 7.76 5.59
CA PHE A 178 15.41 7.96 6.37
C PHE A 178 16.46 6.90 6.06
N PHE A 179 16.04 5.64 5.96
CA PHE A 179 16.92 4.55 5.56
C PHE A 179 17.52 4.78 4.17
N VAL A 180 16.69 5.18 3.21
CA VAL A 180 17.12 5.44 1.84
C VAL A 180 18.12 6.60 1.81
N THR A 181 17.83 7.72 2.48
CA THR A 181 18.68 8.90 2.49
C THR A 181 20.01 8.64 3.19
N THR A 182 20.01 7.96 4.36
CA THR A 182 21.21 7.76 5.17
C THR A 182 22.05 6.58 4.73
N LEU A 183 21.43 5.42 4.45
CA LEU A 183 22.14 4.19 4.14
C LEU A 183 22.32 3.94 2.64
N ILE A 184 21.34 4.31 1.80
CA ILE A 184 21.47 4.14 0.35
C ILE A 184 22.29 5.29 -0.24
N PHE A 185 22.00 6.54 0.16
CA PHE A 185 22.67 7.72 -0.40
C PHE A 185 23.85 8.21 0.44
N GLY A 186 24.06 7.65 1.64
CA GLY A 186 25.14 8.06 2.53
C GLY A 186 25.07 9.53 2.93
N GLY A 187 23.86 10.11 3.03
CA GLY A 187 23.62 11.53 3.32
C GLY A 187 23.97 12.50 2.18
N ARG A 188 24.27 11.98 0.98
CA ARG A 188 24.58 12.80 -0.22
C ARG A 188 23.33 13.34 -0.86
N ALA A 189 23.47 14.40 -1.64
CA ALA A 189 22.41 14.91 -2.51
C ALA A 189 22.04 13.87 -3.58
N ILE A 190 20.77 13.85 -3.99
CA ILE A 190 20.26 12.85 -4.96
C ILE A 190 21.03 12.90 -6.28
N GLU A 191 21.51 14.10 -6.66
CA GLU A 191 22.28 14.37 -7.87
C GLU A 191 23.67 13.72 -7.86
N GLU A 192 24.20 13.37 -6.68
CA GLU A 192 25.52 12.78 -6.48
C GLU A 192 25.48 11.27 -6.32
N VAL A 193 24.28 10.64 -6.39
CA VAL A 193 24.10 9.22 -6.16
C VAL A 193 24.53 8.42 -7.38
N GLU A 194 25.59 7.60 -7.20
CA GLU A 194 26.05 6.66 -8.21
C GLU A 194 25.31 5.32 -8.14
N VAL A 195 25.09 4.69 -9.30
CA VAL A 195 24.45 3.36 -9.41
C VAL A 195 25.14 2.31 -8.53
N ARG A 196 26.47 2.37 -8.40
CA ARG A 196 27.28 1.44 -7.62
C ARG A 196 26.92 1.43 -6.13
N GLN A 197 26.48 2.57 -5.60
CA GLN A 197 26.14 2.72 -4.17
C GLN A 197 24.85 1.96 -3.81
N LEU A 198 23.97 1.70 -4.78
CA LEU A 198 22.74 0.97 -4.56
C LEU A 198 22.95 -0.53 -4.30
N MET A 199 24.12 -1.08 -4.69
CA MET A 199 24.37 -2.53 -4.60
C MET A 199 24.40 -3.06 -3.16
N ALA A 200 25.14 -2.41 -2.28
CA ALA A 200 25.32 -2.88 -0.90
C ALA A 200 24.00 -2.82 -0.09
N PRO A 201 23.22 -1.72 -0.11
CA PRO A 201 21.93 -1.65 0.57
C PRO A 201 20.93 -2.71 0.11
N PHE A 202 20.81 -2.97 -1.20
CA PHE A 202 19.90 -4.00 -1.69
C PHE A 202 20.33 -5.40 -1.26
N LEU A 203 21.63 -5.68 -1.20
CA LEU A 203 22.14 -6.95 -0.69
C LEU A 203 21.84 -7.11 0.80
N ILE A 204 22.06 -6.07 1.61
CA ILE A 204 21.75 -6.07 3.05
C ILE A 204 20.27 -6.35 3.27
N LEU A 205 19.39 -5.68 2.52
CA LEU A 205 17.95 -5.91 2.59
C LEU A 205 17.57 -7.33 2.17
N ALA A 206 18.22 -7.88 1.14
CA ALA A 206 18.00 -9.26 0.71
C ALA A 206 18.39 -10.27 1.82
N VAL A 207 19.54 -10.09 2.45
CA VAL A 207 20.00 -10.91 3.59
C VAL A 207 19.00 -10.81 4.75
N PHE A 208 18.52 -9.60 5.07
CA PHE A 208 17.53 -9.39 6.12
C PHE A 208 16.22 -10.16 5.83
N VAL A 209 15.73 -10.14 4.60
CA VAL A 209 14.53 -10.91 4.19
C VAL A 209 14.80 -12.42 4.21
N VAL A 210 16.02 -12.86 3.85
CA VAL A 210 16.42 -14.29 3.97
C VAL A 210 16.36 -14.73 5.44
N ILE A 211 16.90 -13.96 6.38
CA ILE A 211 16.85 -14.27 7.82
C ILE A 211 15.39 -14.34 8.29
N THR A 212 14.57 -13.38 7.89
CA THR A 212 13.13 -13.38 8.20
C THR A 212 12.43 -14.61 7.64
N THR A 213 12.78 -15.04 6.44
CA THR A 213 12.21 -16.24 5.80
C THR A 213 12.61 -17.49 6.58
N LEU A 214 13.88 -17.64 6.95
CA LEU A 214 14.37 -18.79 7.74
C LEU A 214 13.71 -18.85 9.13
N THR A 215 13.53 -17.69 9.77
CA THR A 215 12.80 -17.59 11.04
C THR A 215 11.34 -18.01 10.87
N THR A 216 10.66 -17.50 9.84
CA THR A 216 9.26 -17.86 9.53
C THR A 216 9.11 -19.35 9.21
N MET A 217 10.09 -19.98 8.57
CA MET A 217 10.07 -21.43 8.30
C MET A 217 10.02 -22.26 9.59
N ARG A 218 10.76 -21.83 10.62
CA ARG A 218 10.83 -22.53 11.92
C ARG A 218 9.63 -22.29 12.82
N MET A 219 8.91 -21.18 12.64
CA MET A 219 7.77 -20.84 13.47
C MET A 219 6.52 -21.65 13.12
N TYR A 220 5.74 -21.99 14.14
CA TYR A 220 4.43 -22.58 13.93
C TYR A 220 3.39 -21.49 13.63
N ILE A 221 2.80 -21.53 12.44
CA ILE A 221 1.67 -20.67 12.03
C ILE A 221 0.48 -21.62 11.83
N PRO A 222 -0.54 -21.57 12.70
CA PRO A 222 -1.73 -22.41 12.57
C PRO A 222 -2.43 -22.18 11.24
N ASP A 223 -2.99 -23.26 10.68
CA ASP A 223 -3.78 -23.13 9.46
C ASP A 223 -5.24 -22.79 9.80
N LEU A 224 -5.81 -21.81 9.10
CA LEU A 224 -7.20 -21.38 9.29
C LEU A 224 -8.09 -22.09 8.26
N SER A 225 -8.39 -23.36 8.50
CA SER A 225 -9.15 -24.22 7.58
C SER A 225 -10.55 -23.72 7.28
N ASN A 226 -11.20 -23.01 8.21
CA ASN A 226 -12.53 -22.42 8.05
C ASN A 226 -12.57 -21.20 7.08
N THR A 227 -11.42 -20.65 6.72
CA THR A 227 -11.30 -19.48 5.82
C THR A 227 -10.88 -19.83 4.41
N ARG A 228 -10.72 -21.13 4.10
CA ARG A 228 -10.31 -21.62 2.78
C ARG A 228 -11.09 -22.86 2.38
N ALA A 229 -11.24 -23.08 1.08
CA ALA A 229 -11.79 -24.32 0.56
C ALA A 229 -10.82 -25.48 0.80
N ALA A 230 -11.36 -26.70 1.01
CA ALA A 230 -10.54 -27.90 1.06
C ALA A 230 -9.88 -28.17 -0.30
N GLU A 231 -8.81 -28.95 -0.29
CA GLU A 231 -8.11 -29.30 -1.55
C GLU A 231 -9.06 -30.10 -2.48
N GLY A 232 -9.25 -29.60 -3.70
CA GLY A 232 -10.19 -30.19 -4.67
C GLY A 232 -11.66 -29.79 -4.51
N GLU A 233 -12.03 -29.07 -3.45
CA GLU A 233 -13.40 -28.59 -3.26
C GLU A 233 -13.74 -27.50 -4.29
N ARG A 234 -14.84 -27.74 -5.04
CA ARG A 234 -15.40 -26.72 -5.92
C ARG A 234 -16.31 -25.80 -5.13
N LEU A 235 -16.03 -24.50 -5.18
CA LEU A 235 -16.89 -23.49 -4.57
C LEU A 235 -18.22 -23.44 -5.37
N GLU A 236 -19.33 -23.62 -4.68
CA GLU A 236 -20.69 -23.70 -5.28
C GLU A 236 -21.11 -22.41 -5.97
N ARG A 237 -20.63 -21.27 -5.47
CA ARG A 237 -21.01 -19.94 -5.95
C ARG A 237 -19.81 -19.17 -6.47
N SER A 238 -20.05 -18.27 -7.42
CA SER A 238 -19.05 -17.28 -7.82
C SER A 238 -18.83 -16.28 -6.68
N ILE A 239 -17.58 -15.89 -6.44
CA ILE A 239 -17.22 -14.86 -5.45
C ILE A 239 -17.91 -13.52 -5.78
N TRP A 240 -18.13 -13.23 -7.05
CA TRP A 240 -18.80 -12.02 -7.53
C TRP A 240 -20.29 -11.96 -7.21
N SER A 241 -20.90 -13.09 -6.81
CA SER A 241 -22.31 -13.11 -6.32
C SER A 241 -22.48 -12.45 -4.95
N PHE A 242 -21.39 -12.26 -4.20
CA PHE A 242 -21.40 -11.55 -2.92
C PHE A 242 -21.28 -10.04 -3.16
N ARG A 243 -22.44 -9.35 -3.20
CA ARG A 243 -22.51 -7.92 -3.53
C ARG A 243 -21.59 -7.05 -2.67
N HIS A 244 -21.54 -7.30 -1.34
CA HIS A 244 -20.70 -6.53 -0.41
C HIS A 244 -19.22 -6.72 -0.71
N PHE A 245 -18.80 -7.90 -1.20
CA PHE A 245 -17.44 -8.17 -1.64
C PHE A 245 -17.14 -7.44 -2.96
N THR A 246 -18.01 -7.59 -3.98
CA THR A 246 -17.80 -6.96 -5.30
C THR A 246 -17.69 -5.44 -5.18
N LEU A 247 -18.58 -4.81 -4.41
CA LEU A 247 -18.52 -3.38 -4.13
C LEU A 247 -17.32 -3.00 -3.24
N GLY A 248 -16.85 -3.92 -2.39
CA GLY A 248 -15.64 -3.75 -1.61
C GLY A 248 -14.36 -3.72 -2.46
N VAL A 249 -14.30 -4.54 -3.53
CA VAL A 249 -13.19 -4.47 -4.52
C VAL A 249 -13.19 -3.12 -5.25
N VAL A 250 -14.36 -2.59 -5.58
CA VAL A 250 -14.48 -1.24 -6.15
C VAL A 250 -14.03 -0.20 -5.12
N ALA A 251 -14.53 -0.29 -3.88
CA ALA A 251 -14.18 0.67 -2.84
C ALA A 251 -12.67 0.73 -2.54
N ILE A 252 -11.99 -0.43 -2.50
CA ILE A 252 -10.54 -0.46 -2.25
C ILE A 252 -9.75 0.12 -3.43
N PHE A 253 -10.21 -0.06 -4.66
CA PHE A 253 -9.60 0.54 -5.84
C PHE A 253 -9.63 2.07 -5.77
N PHE A 254 -10.76 2.65 -5.41
CA PHE A 254 -10.89 4.10 -5.22
C PHE A 254 -10.13 4.60 -3.98
N TYR A 255 -10.16 3.82 -2.89
CA TYR A 255 -9.43 4.19 -1.67
C TYR A 255 -7.92 4.26 -1.90
N VAL A 256 -7.32 3.18 -2.44
CA VAL A 256 -5.86 3.17 -2.69
C VAL A 256 -5.50 4.21 -3.74
N GLY A 257 -6.39 4.45 -4.71
CA GLY A 257 -6.23 5.53 -5.66
C GLY A 257 -6.16 6.90 -4.99
N ALA A 258 -7.07 7.21 -4.09
CA ALA A 258 -7.08 8.45 -3.31
C ALA A 258 -5.85 8.55 -2.39
N GLU A 259 -5.54 7.46 -1.65
CA GLU A 259 -4.40 7.40 -0.72
C GLU A 259 -3.08 7.71 -1.44
N VAL A 260 -2.80 7.03 -2.55
CA VAL A 260 -1.55 7.21 -3.29
C VAL A 260 -1.52 8.55 -4.02
N ALA A 261 -2.67 9.02 -4.56
CA ALA A 261 -2.76 10.33 -5.19
C ALA A 261 -2.42 11.46 -4.21
N VAL A 262 -2.96 11.43 -2.98
CA VAL A 262 -2.62 12.42 -1.95
C VAL A 262 -1.15 12.27 -1.54
N GLY A 263 -0.72 11.07 -1.18
CA GLY A 263 0.64 10.82 -0.68
C GLY A 263 1.75 11.17 -1.69
N SER A 264 1.47 11.06 -2.99
CA SER A 264 2.45 11.34 -4.06
C SER A 264 2.35 12.77 -4.60
N ASN A 265 1.13 13.25 -4.88
CA ASN A 265 0.94 14.45 -5.69
C ASN A 265 0.82 15.74 -4.85
N ILE A 266 0.66 15.64 -3.52
CA ILE A 266 0.68 16.82 -2.65
C ILE A 266 2.00 17.60 -2.77
N ASN A 267 3.10 16.90 -3.02
CA ASN A 267 4.42 17.50 -3.22
C ASN A 267 4.48 18.32 -4.51
N LEU A 268 3.83 17.83 -5.58
CA LEU A 268 3.80 18.50 -6.88
C LEU A 268 2.99 19.80 -6.81
N HIS A 269 1.85 19.76 -6.09
CA HIS A 269 1.07 20.98 -5.85
C HIS A 269 1.84 22.00 -4.97
N ALA A 270 2.58 21.52 -3.97
CA ALA A 270 3.42 22.39 -3.15
C ALA A 270 4.53 23.07 -3.97
N LEU A 271 5.10 22.37 -4.93
CA LEU A 271 6.10 22.94 -5.85
C LEU A 271 5.48 23.97 -6.80
N GLU A 272 4.25 23.73 -7.30
CA GLU A 272 3.52 24.72 -8.12
C GLU A 272 3.28 26.01 -7.33
N MET A 273 2.74 25.91 -6.09
CA MET A 273 2.49 27.08 -5.26
C MET A 273 3.79 27.86 -4.97
N GLY A 274 4.87 27.17 -4.64
CA GLY A 274 6.19 27.79 -4.46
C GLY A 274 6.71 28.51 -5.70
N GLY A 275 6.50 27.92 -6.88
CA GLY A 275 6.85 28.50 -8.17
C GLY A 275 6.02 29.77 -8.52
N ASN A 276 4.76 29.82 -8.07
CA ASN A 276 3.86 30.95 -8.24
C ASN A 276 4.09 32.07 -7.18
N GLY A 277 5.12 31.93 -6.32
CA GLY A 277 5.45 32.93 -5.29
C GLY A 277 4.54 32.89 -4.05
N GLU A 278 3.67 31.88 -3.92
CA GLU A 278 2.85 31.67 -2.73
C GLU A 278 3.74 31.18 -1.59
N ALA A 279 3.73 31.92 -0.46
CA ALA A 279 4.56 31.61 0.69
C ALA A 279 3.97 30.45 1.50
N LEU A 280 4.37 29.21 1.17
CA LEU A 280 4.10 28.06 2.02
C LEU A 280 5.04 28.12 3.24
N SER A 281 4.46 28.18 4.42
CA SER A 281 5.22 28.13 5.68
C SER A 281 4.53 27.21 6.69
N PHE A 282 5.35 26.58 7.55
CA PHE A 282 4.87 25.81 8.69
C PHE A 282 5.29 26.57 9.96
N PHE A 283 4.32 27.13 10.67
CA PHE A 283 4.58 28.01 11.83
C PHE A 283 5.62 29.09 11.53
N GLY A 284 5.51 29.75 10.37
CA GLY A 284 6.42 30.81 9.93
C GLY A 284 7.78 30.34 9.41
N ARG A 285 8.06 29.02 9.41
CA ARG A 285 9.32 28.45 8.91
C ARG A 285 9.11 27.86 7.52
N LYS A 286 10.00 28.19 6.58
CA LYS A 286 10.01 27.63 5.22
C LYS A 286 10.69 26.27 5.14
N ARG A 287 11.43 25.87 6.18
CA ARG A 287 12.15 24.60 6.29
C ARG A 287 12.13 24.12 7.74
N LEU A 288 12.11 22.82 7.94
CA LEU A 288 12.23 22.18 9.25
C LEU A 288 13.52 21.38 9.28
N MET A 289 14.40 21.74 10.21
CA MET A 289 15.62 20.97 10.49
C MET A 289 15.33 19.98 11.63
N ILE A 290 15.53 18.71 11.39
CA ILE A 290 15.50 17.66 12.41
C ILE A 290 16.90 17.04 12.44
N GLY A 291 17.75 17.55 13.38
CA GLY A 291 19.18 17.25 13.34
C GLY A 291 19.84 17.83 12.08
N GLU A 292 20.50 16.98 11.30
CA GLU A 292 21.10 17.36 10.00
C GLU A 292 20.10 17.24 8.81
N LEU A 293 18.89 16.76 9.07
CA LEU A 293 17.89 16.55 8.04
C LEU A 293 17.13 17.85 7.73
N ASP A 294 17.28 18.36 6.51
CA ASP A 294 16.53 19.50 6.00
C ASP A 294 15.25 19.01 5.29
N LEU A 295 14.11 19.19 5.97
CA LEU A 295 12.81 18.89 5.41
C LEU A 295 12.22 20.15 4.78
N GLY A 296 12.26 20.25 3.46
CA GLY A 296 11.47 21.23 2.72
C GLY A 296 9.96 21.01 2.91
N ILE A 297 9.15 22.04 2.64
CA ILE A 297 7.69 21.98 2.83
C ILE A 297 7.03 20.79 2.10
N PRO A 298 7.39 20.44 0.85
CA PRO A 298 6.82 19.27 0.21
C PRO A 298 7.02 17.98 1.01
N ALA A 299 8.24 17.75 1.53
CA ALA A 299 8.55 16.58 2.34
C ALA A 299 7.80 16.60 3.68
N MET A 300 7.61 17.76 4.29
CA MET A 300 6.82 17.92 5.52
C MET A 300 5.35 17.55 5.30
N LEU A 301 4.74 17.99 4.21
CA LEU A 301 3.36 17.67 3.86
C LEU A 301 3.16 16.14 3.73
N ALA A 302 4.06 15.48 3.00
CA ALA A 302 4.05 14.03 2.89
C ALA A 302 4.25 13.32 4.24
N THR A 303 5.18 13.81 5.07
CA THR A 303 5.42 13.27 6.42
C THR A 303 4.20 13.42 7.32
N ILE A 304 3.51 14.57 7.29
CA ILE A 304 2.28 14.81 8.05
C ILE A 304 1.17 13.87 7.55
N TYR A 305 1.04 13.67 6.25
CA TYR A 305 0.05 12.77 5.69
C TYR A 305 0.26 11.32 6.16
N TRP A 306 1.46 10.76 5.97
CA TRP A 306 1.77 9.39 6.37
C TRP A 306 1.82 9.21 7.89
N GLY A 307 2.32 10.22 8.62
CA GLY A 307 2.28 10.26 10.07
C GLY A 307 0.85 10.32 10.63
N GLY A 308 -0.01 11.11 9.99
CA GLY A 308 -1.44 11.16 10.30
C GLY A 308 -2.11 9.80 10.11
N MET A 309 -1.75 9.06 9.05
CA MET A 309 -2.24 7.69 8.83
C MET A 309 -1.81 6.74 9.95
N MET A 310 -0.56 6.82 10.41
CA MET A 310 -0.09 6.00 11.53
C MET A 310 -0.86 6.31 12.81
N VAL A 311 -0.97 7.59 13.17
CA VAL A 311 -1.66 8.05 14.38
C VAL A 311 -3.15 7.64 14.36
N GLY A 312 -3.84 7.87 13.26
CA GLY A 312 -5.25 7.49 13.13
C GLY A 312 -5.48 5.99 13.26
N ARG A 313 -4.59 5.14 12.71
CA ARG A 313 -4.62 3.67 12.89
C ARG A 313 -4.40 3.27 14.35
N MET A 314 -3.47 3.91 15.04
CA MET A 314 -3.23 3.67 16.46
C MET A 314 -4.45 4.03 17.31
N ILE A 315 -5.06 5.19 17.10
CA ILE A 315 -6.27 5.60 17.80
C ILE A 315 -7.43 4.65 17.52
N SER A 316 -7.67 4.30 16.25
CA SER A 316 -8.74 3.36 15.89
C SER A 316 -8.52 1.96 16.46
N SER A 317 -7.29 1.54 16.68
CA SER A 317 -6.99 0.24 17.32
C SER A 317 -7.50 0.14 18.75
N THR A 318 -7.76 1.27 19.43
CA THR A 318 -8.36 1.30 20.77
C THR A 318 -9.90 1.35 20.75
N MET A 319 -10.51 1.61 19.57
CA MET A 319 -11.96 1.79 19.42
C MET A 319 -12.70 0.46 19.16
N ASN A 320 -12.56 -0.52 20.06
CA ASN A 320 -13.10 -1.86 19.88
C ASN A 320 -14.64 -1.97 19.95
N ARG A 321 -15.34 -0.93 20.42
CA ARG A 321 -16.81 -0.90 20.53
C ARG A 321 -17.52 -0.33 19.30
N ILE A 322 -16.79 0.31 18.38
CA ILE A 322 -17.37 0.97 17.21
C ILE A 322 -17.31 0.03 16.01
N SER A 323 -18.45 -0.22 15.36
CA SER A 323 -18.49 -1.10 14.19
C SER A 323 -17.66 -0.54 13.03
N PRO A 324 -17.05 -1.40 12.18
CA PRO A 324 -16.25 -0.96 11.02
C PRO A 324 -17.03 -0.06 10.05
N ARG A 325 -18.34 -0.28 9.92
CA ARG A 325 -19.20 0.53 9.08
C ARG A 325 -19.35 1.96 9.62
N ILE A 326 -19.58 2.12 10.92
CA ILE A 326 -19.69 3.44 11.55
C ILE A 326 -18.33 4.17 11.43
N GLN A 327 -17.22 3.50 11.74
CA GLN A 327 -15.89 4.08 11.59
C GLN A 327 -15.68 4.58 10.15
N LEU A 328 -15.90 3.70 9.14
CA LEU A 328 -15.74 4.05 7.74
C LEU A 328 -16.60 5.25 7.33
N THR A 329 -17.90 5.24 7.69
CA THR A 329 -18.83 6.33 7.37
C THR A 329 -18.36 7.66 7.95
N THR A 330 -17.99 7.66 9.24
CA THR A 330 -17.58 8.89 9.94
C THR A 330 -16.29 9.48 9.36
N VAL A 331 -15.26 8.64 9.16
CA VAL A 331 -13.98 9.13 8.63
C VAL A 331 -14.09 9.59 7.18
N THR A 332 -14.91 8.91 6.36
CA THR A 332 -15.11 9.30 4.96
C THR A 332 -15.88 10.60 4.84
N LEU A 333 -16.93 10.82 5.66
CA LEU A 333 -17.63 12.10 5.71
C LEU A 333 -16.70 13.22 6.13
N ALA A 334 -15.88 13.01 7.17
CA ALA A 334 -14.90 14.00 7.63
C ALA A 334 -13.84 14.29 6.55
N ALA A 335 -13.38 13.25 5.82
CA ALA A 335 -12.44 13.38 4.71
C ALA A 335 -13.01 14.23 3.58
N ILE A 336 -14.27 14.00 3.17
CA ILE A 336 -14.96 14.78 2.13
C ILE A 336 -15.05 16.26 2.54
N VAL A 337 -15.51 16.54 3.77
CA VAL A 337 -15.66 17.90 4.26
C VAL A 337 -14.29 18.59 4.33
N LEU A 338 -13.28 17.92 4.91
CA LEU A 338 -11.94 18.47 5.00
C LEU A 338 -11.38 18.78 3.61
N MET A 339 -11.55 17.87 2.65
CA MET A 339 -11.06 18.04 1.29
C MET A 339 -11.78 19.17 0.56
N ALA A 340 -13.10 19.31 0.72
CA ALA A 340 -13.86 20.40 0.14
C ALA A 340 -13.37 21.77 0.67
N VAL A 341 -13.12 21.88 1.99
CA VAL A 341 -12.54 23.10 2.59
C VAL A 341 -11.12 23.34 2.08
N ALA A 342 -10.29 22.28 1.97
CA ALA A 342 -8.92 22.37 1.47
C ALA A 342 -8.85 22.90 0.03
N VAL A 343 -9.69 22.37 -0.85
CA VAL A 343 -9.79 22.83 -2.26
C VAL A 343 -10.31 24.26 -2.33
N GLY A 344 -11.34 24.60 -1.55
CA GLY A 344 -11.91 25.94 -1.49
C GLY A 344 -10.91 26.99 -1.03
N SER A 345 -10.14 26.69 0.02
CA SER A 345 -9.13 27.57 0.60
C SER A 345 -7.74 27.45 -0.04
N ASN A 346 -7.52 26.53 -0.98
CA ASN A 346 -6.22 26.18 -1.54
C ASN A 346 -5.15 25.89 -0.46
N ASN A 347 -5.54 25.16 0.60
CA ASN A 347 -4.68 24.91 1.75
C ASN A 347 -4.15 23.48 1.78
N LEU A 348 -2.87 23.30 1.48
CA LEU A 348 -2.20 22.00 1.44
C LEU A 348 -2.06 21.33 2.82
N TRP A 349 -2.04 22.11 3.91
CA TRP A 349 -1.96 21.54 5.26
C TRP A 349 -3.22 20.75 5.61
N LEU A 350 -4.38 21.21 5.14
CA LEU A 350 -5.64 20.46 5.28
C LEU A 350 -5.63 19.20 4.43
N ILE A 351 -5.02 19.24 3.23
CA ILE A 351 -4.84 18.04 2.42
C ILE A 351 -3.91 17.04 3.12
N ALA A 352 -2.82 17.50 3.73
CA ALA A 352 -1.93 16.63 4.49
C ALA A 352 -2.63 15.98 5.70
N LEU A 353 -3.53 16.70 6.38
CA LEU A 353 -4.32 16.15 7.50
C LEU A 353 -5.32 15.07 7.05
N LEU A 354 -5.63 14.96 5.75
CA LEU A 354 -6.50 13.92 5.23
C LEU A 354 -6.01 12.50 5.57
N GLY A 355 -4.69 12.32 5.70
CA GLY A 355 -4.09 11.05 6.09
C GLY A 355 -4.66 10.50 7.40
N PHE A 356 -4.95 11.37 8.36
CA PHE A 356 -5.56 10.97 9.63
C PHE A 356 -6.95 10.32 9.42
N PHE A 357 -7.78 10.89 8.56
CA PHE A 357 -9.12 10.35 8.29
C PHE A 357 -9.08 9.14 7.34
N GLN A 358 -8.19 9.10 6.37
CA GLN A 358 -8.02 7.95 5.48
C GLN A 358 -7.41 6.72 6.18
N SER A 359 -6.79 6.91 7.34
CA SER A 359 -5.99 5.91 8.04
C SER A 359 -6.69 4.56 8.27
N VAL A 360 -7.96 4.56 8.65
CA VAL A 360 -8.71 3.35 9.02
C VAL A 360 -9.53 2.75 7.88
N MET A 361 -9.59 3.43 6.73
CA MET A 361 -10.44 3.02 5.62
C MET A 361 -10.04 1.66 5.07
N TRP A 362 -8.73 1.39 4.89
CA TRP A 362 -8.23 0.08 4.48
C TRP A 362 -8.78 -1.06 5.32
N SER A 363 -8.59 -0.97 6.64
CA SER A 363 -9.00 -2.01 7.58
C SER A 363 -10.50 -2.22 7.60
N CYS A 364 -11.26 -1.13 7.53
CA CYS A 364 -12.73 -1.18 7.50
C CYS A 364 -13.25 -1.77 6.20
N ILE A 365 -12.74 -1.33 5.03
CA ILE A 365 -13.16 -1.83 3.73
C ILE A 365 -12.84 -3.31 3.62
N PHE A 366 -11.63 -3.75 3.98
CA PHE A 366 -11.24 -5.15 3.95
C PHE A 366 -12.15 -6.00 4.85
N THR A 367 -12.29 -5.62 6.13
CA THR A 367 -13.10 -6.38 7.11
C THR A 367 -14.56 -6.52 6.65
N LEU A 368 -15.17 -5.44 6.16
CA LEU A 368 -16.54 -5.46 5.64
C LEU A 368 -16.67 -6.28 4.36
N SER A 369 -15.65 -6.27 3.50
CA SER A 369 -15.66 -7.02 2.23
C SER A 369 -15.61 -8.52 2.43
N VAL A 370 -14.85 -9.00 3.44
CA VAL A 370 -14.68 -10.44 3.69
C VAL A 370 -15.67 -11.00 4.70
N GLN A 371 -16.53 -10.16 5.27
CA GLN A 371 -17.48 -10.56 6.30
C GLN A 371 -18.43 -11.65 5.80
N GLY A 372 -18.50 -12.80 6.51
CA GLY A 372 -19.41 -13.89 6.19
C GLY A 372 -19.04 -14.70 4.93
N LEU A 373 -17.82 -14.54 4.41
CA LEU A 373 -17.36 -15.29 3.24
C LEU A 373 -16.81 -16.69 3.59
N GLU A 374 -16.45 -16.95 4.86
CA GLU A 374 -15.96 -18.24 5.33
C GLU A 374 -14.92 -18.86 4.36
N LYS A 375 -15.20 -20.05 3.81
CA LYS A 375 -14.32 -20.77 2.87
C LYS A 375 -13.97 -20.02 1.59
N TYR A 376 -14.68 -18.94 1.26
CA TYR A 376 -14.37 -18.08 0.13
C TYR A 376 -13.31 -17.02 0.45
N THR A 377 -12.97 -16.79 1.73
CA THR A 377 -12.14 -15.67 2.18
C THR A 377 -10.76 -15.65 1.53
N ALA A 378 -10.10 -16.80 1.39
CA ALA A 378 -8.79 -16.89 0.73
C ALA A 378 -8.84 -16.44 -0.74
N LYS A 379 -9.86 -16.89 -1.48
CA LYS A 379 -10.09 -16.47 -2.89
C LYS A 379 -10.46 -15.00 -2.97
N ALA A 380 -11.30 -14.55 -2.06
CA ALA A 380 -11.72 -13.16 -1.94
C ALA A 380 -10.52 -12.23 -1.70
N SER A 381 -9.63 -12.57 -0.77
CA SER A 381 -8.44 -11.77 -0.49
C SER A 381 -7.56 -11.59 -1.73
N GLY A 382 -7.33 -12.65 -2.50
CA GLY A 382 -6.58 -12.56 -3.75
C GLY A 382 -7.19 -11.59 -4.77
N ILE A 383 -8.51 -11.63 -4.94
CA ILE A 383 -9.23 -10.73 -5.85
C ILE A 383 -9.28 -9.30 -5.29
N PHE A 384 -9.51 -9.15 -3.99
CA PHE A 384 -9.54 -7.85 -3.33
C PHE A 384 -8.24 -7.07 -3.53
N MET A 385 -7.09 -7.74 -3.45
CA MET A 385 -5.79 -7.12 -3.64
C MET A 385 -5.54 -6.63 -5.07
N MET A 386 -6.30 -7.09 -6.07
CA MET A 386 -6.25 -6.49 -7.42
C MET A 386 -6.69 -5.02 -7.39
N GLY A 387 -7.61 -4.67 -6.51
CA GLY A 387 -8.10 -3.28 -6.35
C GLY A 387 -6.99 -2.30 -5.95
N VAL A 388 -5.89 -2.76 -5.36
CA VAL A 388 -4.72 -1.92 -5.03
C VAL A 388 -4.11 -1.25 -6.27
N PHE A 389 -4.38 -1.78 -7.47
CA PHE A 389 -3.99 -1.15 -8.73
C PHE A 389 -4.57 0.26 -8.93
N GLY A 390 -5.58 0.67 -8.18
CA GLY A 390 -6.05 2.06 -8.10
C GLY A 390 -4.93 3.06 -7.83
N GLY A 391 -3.92 2.65 -7.03
CA GLY A 391 -2.73 3.45 -6.74
C GLY A 391 -1.81 3.72 -7.94
N ALA A 392 -1.93 2.95 -9.02
CA ALA A 392 -1.29 3.28 -10.29
C ALA A 392 -2.13 4.26 -11.14
N VAL A 393 -3.46 4.12 -11.07
CA VAL A 393 -4.39 4.81 -11.99
C VAL A 393 -4.65 6.25 -11.58
N PHE A 394 -5.07 6.48 -10.33
CA PHE A 394 -5.54 7.81 -9.92
C PHE A 394 -4.47 8.90 -9.84
N PRO A 395 -3.22 8.63 -9.39
CA PRO A 395 -2.17 9.63 -9.45
C PRO A 395 -1.87 10.11 -10.88
N VAL A 396 -1.91 9.19 -11.85
CA VAL A 396 -1.71 9.51 -13.27
C VAL A 396 -2.87 10.34 -13.82
N LEU A 397 -4.12 9.94 -13.52
CA LEU A 397 -5.31 10.71 -13.90
C LEU A 397 -5.28 12.13 -13.31
N GLN A 398 -4.81 12.26 -12.07
CA GLN A 398 -4.66 13.56 -11.43
C GLN A 398 -3.58 14.41 -12.10
N GLY A 399 -2.45 13.80 -12.51
CA GLY A 399 -1.39 14.50 -13.27
C GLY A 399 -1.88 15.00 -14.62
N ILE A 400 -2.59 14.15 -15.38
CA ILE A 400 -3.22 14.54 -16.65
C ILE A 400 -4.21 15.71 -16.45
N ALA A 401 -5.03 15.63 -15.39
CA ALA A 401 -5.97 16.69 -15.07
C ALA A 401 -5.25 18.01 -14.68
N ALA A 402 -4.10 17.92 -13.98
CA ALA A 402 -3.29 19.09 -13.66
C ALA A 402 -2.76 19.78 -14.91
N ASP A 403 -2.27 19.00 -15.89
CA ASP A 403 -1.82 19.52 -17.17
C ASP A 403 -2.96 20.18 -17.96
N LEU A 404 -4.16 19.56 -17.95
CA LEU A 404 -5.33 20.09 -18.66
C LEU A 404 -5.90 21.35 -17.99
N PHE A 405 -5.90 21.43 -16.67
CA PHE A 405 -6.43 22.60 -15.93
C PHE A 405 -5.39 23.71 -15.74
N GLY A 406 -4.12 23.41 -16.01
CA GLY A 406 -3.01 24.32 -15.72
C GLY A 406 -2.77 24.57 -14.23
N THR A 407 -3.35 23.74 -13.34
CA THR A 407 -3.19 23.85 -11.91
C THR A 407 -3.53 22.54 -11.19
N TRP A 408 -2.85 22.26 -10.07
CA TRP A 408 -3.15 21.12 -9.21
C TRP A 408 -4.40 21.32 -8.35
N ARG A 409 -4.80 22.54 -8.08
CA ARG A 409 -5.89 22.86 -7.14
C ARG A 409 -7.17 22.07 -7.43
N TRP A 410 -7.67 22.13 -8.66
CA TRP A 410 -8.95 21.49 -9.04
C TRP A 410 -8.85 19.98 -9.20
N THR A 411 -7.64 19.43 -9.34
CA THR A 411 -7.44 17.98 -9.49
C THR A 411 -7.83 17.21 -8.23
N TRP A 412 -7.85 17.87 -7.07
CA TRP A 412 -8.28 17.26 -5.80
C TRP A 412 -9.76 16.90 -5.77
N LEU A 413 -10.58 17.39 -6.69
CA LEU A 413 -11.96 16.94 -6.89
C LEU A 413 -12.01 15.44 -7.26
N ILE A 414 -10.96 14.90 -7.87
CA ILE A 414 -10.83 13.45 -8.14
C ILE A 414 -10.79 12.68 -6.82
N VAL A 415 -10.08 13.18 -5.81
CA VAL A 415 -10.01 12.55 -4.49
C VAL A 415 -11.38 12.62 -3.79
N ILE A 416 -12.08 13.76 -3.87
CA ILE A 416 -13.46 13.87 -3.34
C ILE A 416 -14.37 12.84 -4.02
N PHE A 417 -14.28 12.67 -5.31
CA PHE A 417 -15.06 11.64 -6.04
C PHE A 417 -14.74 10.23 -5.53
N CYS A 418 -13.47 9.91 -5.31
CA CYS A 418 -13.08 8.64 -4.71
C CYS A 418 -13.70 8.43 -3.33
N GLU A 419 -13.67 9.46 -2.47
CA GLU A 419 -14.26 9.41 -1.13
C GLU A 419 -15.80 9.22 -1.20
N LEU A 420 -16.50 9.82 -2.16
CA LEU A 420 -17.94 9.62 -2.37
C LEU A 420 -18.25 8.15 -2.72
N VAL A 421 -17.42 7.49 -3.52
CA VAL A 421 -17.58 6.06 -3.82
C VAL A 421 -17.36 5.21 -2.56
N ILE A 422 -16.37 5.56 -1.72
CA ILE A 422 -16.14 4.88 -0.45
C ILE A 422 -17.32 5.09 0.51
N LEU A 423 -17.88 6.30 0.57
CA LEU A 423 -19.07 6.61 1.37
C LEU A 423 -20.28 5.79 0.93
N PHE A 424 -20.51 5.69 -0.38
CA PHE A 424 -21.56 4.83 -0.92
C PHE A 424 -21.38 3.37 -0.48
N TYR A 425 -20.13 2.87 -0.51
CA TYR A 425 -19.82 1.53 -0.02
C TYR A 425 -20.12 1.41 1.47
N ALA A 426 -19.70 2.36 2.30
CA ALA A 426 -19.92 2.35 3.74
C ALA A 426 -21.42 2.30 4.09
N LEU A 427 -22.23 3.12 3.44
CA LEU A 427 -23.67 3.27 3.75
C LEU A 427 -24.53 2.12 3.19
N ILE A 428 -24.27 1.69 1.96
CA ILE A 428 -25.13 0.81 1.18
C ILE A 428 -24.43 -0.48 0.78
N GLY A 429 -23.20 -0.36 0.23
CA GLY A 429 -22.50 -1.46 -0.43
C GLY A 429 -22.04 -2.56 0.51
N SER A 430 -21.68 -2.20 1.73
CA SER A 430 -21.12 -3.11 2.75
C SER A 430 -22.15 -4.00 3.45
N ARG A 431 -23.46 -3.86 3.14
CA ARG A 431 -24.51 -4.68 3.78
C ARG A 431 -24.43 -6.11 3.27
N VAL A 432 -24.23 -7.06 4.18
CA VAL A 432 -24.32 -8.49 3.88
C VAL A 432 -25.81 -8.84 3.67
N ARG A 433 -26.20 -9.17 2.45
CA ARG A 433 -27.52 -9.75 2.20
C ARG A 433 -27.46 -11.24 2.53
N ASN A 434 -28.11 -11.65 3.62
CA ASN A 434 -28.33 -13.06 3.90
C ASN A 434 -29.18 -13.66 2.77
N SER A 435 -28.58 -14.50 1.94
CA SER A 435 -29.30 -15.24 0.90
C SER A 435 -30.23 -16.33 1.44
N LYS A 436 -30.47 -16.37 2.75
CA LYS A 436 -31.41 -17.29 3.42
C LYS A 436 -32.82 -16.75 3.59
N GLU A 437 -33.13 -15.56 3.17
CA GLU A 437 -34.51 -15.14 3.02
C GLU A 437 -35.07 -15.61 1.67
N SER A 438 -35.42 -16.90 1.58
CA SER A 438 -36.47 -17.37 0.67
C SER A 438 -37.72 -16.59 1.00
N PRO A 439 -38.45 -16.03 0.00
CA PRO A 439 -39.76 -15.37 0.24
C PRO A 439 -40.76 -16.44 0.66
N GLY A 440 -40.92 -16.65 1.97
CA GLY A 440 -41.88 -17.66 2.43
C GLY A 440 -41.93 -17.96 3.91
N LYS A 441 -41.12 -17.35 4.79
CA LYS A 441 -41.33 -17.52 6.23
C LYS A 441 -41.45 -16.15 6.92
N ARG A 442 -42.66 -15.60 6.91
CA ARG A 442 -43.13 -14.64 7.94
C ARG A 442 -43.03 -15.36 9.28
N ARG A 443 -42.23 -14.87 10.22
CA ARG A 443 -42.35 -15.27 11.62
C ARG A 443 -43.72 -14.77 12.12
N PRO A 444 -44.51 -15.59 12.82
CA PRO A 444 -45.67 -15.08 13.53
C PRO A 444 -45.16 -14.15 14.64
N GLU A 445 -45.77 -12.98 14.70
CA GLU A 445 -45.68 -12.06 15.84
C GLU A 445 -46.19 -12.77 17.09
N ILE A 446 -45.39 -12.90 18.12
CA ILE A 446 -45.79 -12.99 19.52
C ILE A 446 -44.86 -12.06 20.30
#